data_55613d9c04137b112f91c44bda3d2f45
#
_entry.id   55613d9c04137b112f91c44bda3d2f45
#
_cell.length_a   1.000
_cell.length_b   1.000
_cell.length_c   1.000
_cell.angle_alpha   90.00
_cell.angle_beta   90.00
_cell.angle_gamma   90.00
#
_symmetry.space_group_name_H-M   'P 1'
#
loop_
_entity.id
_entity.type
_entity.pdbx_description
1 polymer ?
#
loop_
_entity_poly.entity_id
_entity_poly.type
_entity_poly.pdbx_seq_one_letter_code
_entity_poly.pdbx_strand_id
1 'polypeptide(L)'
;MSFNAIQILLVAVWSFIVAIDQFDLLESLYQPIVTGAVIGAILGDLQTGLIVGGTYQLMTIGNMPVGGAQPPNAVVGGIMATVFAISSGLDTSAAVGLAVPFALIGQYMVTILFTVMSPLMSTADKMAENADTKGIVRLNYLAMGALGLLFAIVCVAGLLGGSALGETLTAISEKYAWIMTGLSTAGGMMRFVGFAILLRIMLSNDLWGIYFAGFALATIIGYIPELSGSALLLIAFVGIAIALYDFQTRVAIKQNAGNGGNGGEEDGI
;
A
#
# COMPACT_ATOMS: atom_id res chain seq x y z
N MET A 1 10.38 -24.69 3.64
CA MET A 1 11.45 -24.21 4.56
C MET A 1 10.93 -24.19 5.98
N SER A 2 11.71 -24.67 6.96
CA SER A 2 11.37 -24.51 8.37
C SER A 2 12.02 -23.22 8.89
N PHE A 3 11.21 -22.30 9.39
CA PHE A 3 11.72 -21.06 9.98
C PHE A 3 12.20 -21.30 11.41
N ASN A 4 13.29 -20.66 11.79
CA ASN A 4 13.79 -20.74 13.16
C ASN A 4 12.98 -19.80 14.09
N ALA A 5 13.05 -20.06 15.41
CA ALA A 5 12.31 -19.26 16.38
C ALA A 5 12.66 -17.76 16.35
N ILE A 6 13.90 -17.42 16.00
CA ILE A 6 14.36 -16.03 15.90
C ILE A 6 13.70 -15.34 14.71
N GLN A 7 13.59 -16.00 13.55
CA GLN A 7 12.91 -15.45 12.38
C GLN A 7 11.44 -15.21 12.67
N ILE A 8 10.75 -16.16 13.30
CA ILE A 8 9.33 -16.02 13.70
C ILE A 8 9.16 -14.83 14.64
N LEU A 9 10.04 -14.70 15.65
CA LEU A 9 10.00 -13.57 16.58
C LEU A 9 10.24 -12.22 15.87
N LEU A 10 11.22 -12.16 14.97
CA LEU A 10 11.52 -10.94 14.21
C LEU A 10 10.38 -10.53 13.28
N VAL A 11 9.73 -11.50 12.62
CA VAL A 11 8.53 -11.24 11.82
C VAL A 11 7.40 -10.72 12.70
N ALA A 12 7.18 -11.31 13.89
CA ALA A 12 6.16 -10.85 14.83
C ALA A 12 6.41 -9.42 15.30
N VAL A 13 7.65 -9.11 15.71
CA VAL A 13 8.06 -7.77 16.15
C VAL A 13 7.92 -6.76 15.01
N TRP A 14 8.39 -7.11 13.81
CA TRP A 14 8.25 -6.21 12.67
C TRP A 14 6.78 -5.96 12.32
N SER A 15 5.95 -7.01 12.26
CA SER A 15 4.51 -6.89 12.00
C SER A 15 3.82 -6.01 13.04
N PHE A 16 4.21 -6.10 14.31
CA PHE A 16 3.71 -5.26 15.39
C PHE A 16 4.07 -3.78 15.16
N ILE A 17 5.33 -3.48 14.83
CA ILE A 17 5.80 -2.11 14.61
C ILE A 17 5.11 -1.48 13.42
N VAL A 18 5.05 -2.17 12.27
CA VAL A 18 4.49 -1.60 11.04
C VAL A 18 2.96 -1.50 11.08
N ALA A 19 2.28 -2.29 11.91
CA ALA A 19 0.85 -2.11 12.18
C ALA A 19 0.58 -0.79 12.86
N ILE A 20 1.41 -0.41 13.82
CA ILE A 20 1.32 0.88 14.52
C ILE A 20 1.74 2.01 13.56
N ASP A 21 2.83 1.83 12.80
CA ASP A 21 3.32 2.82 11.84
C ASP A 21 2.28 3.20 10.77
N GLN A 22 1.37 2.30 10.45
CA GLN A 22 0.31 2.56 9.48
C GLN A 22 -0.63 3.71 9.89
N PHE A 23 -0.74 4.02 11.19
CA PHE A 23 -1.70 4.98 11.73
C PHE A 23 -1.08 6.06 12.64
N ASP A 24 0.07 5.80 13.27
CA ASP A 24 0.51 6.59 14.43
C ASP A 24 1.98 7.05 14.42
N LEU A 25 2.86 6.52 13.57
CA LEU A 25 4.29 6.85 13.58
C LEU A 25 4.71 7.67 12.36
N LEU A 26 5.53 7.09 11.49
CA LEU A 26 6.10 7.76 10.34
C LEU A 26 5.26 7.59 9.07
N GLU A 27 4.29 6.69 9.09
CA GLU A 27 3.47 6.28 7.93
C GLU A 27 4.31 5.88 6.69
N SER A 28 5.52 5.41 6.93
CA SER A 28 6.50 5.06 5.90
C SER A 28 7.01 3.63 6.01
N LEU A 29 7.16 3.11 7.23
CA LEU A 29 7.70 1.77 7.47
C LEU A 29 6.71 0.69 7.05
N TYR A 30 5.40 0.95 7.13
CA TYR A 30 4.36 0.02 6.73
C TYR A 30 4.28 -0.19 5.21
N GLN A 31 4.92 0.66 4.43
CA GLN A 31 4.90 0.56 2.98
C GLN A 31 5.47 -0.79 2.51
N PRO A 32 4.80 -1.48 1.57
CA PRO A 32 5.18 -2.82 1.14
C PRO A 32 6.62 -2.94 0.66
N ILE A 33 7.18 -1.90 0.02
CA ILE A 33 8.57 -1.91 -0.42
C ILE A 33 9.56 -1.98 0.75
N VAL A 34 9.29 -1.29 1.85
CA VAL A 34 10.10 -1.33 3.07
C VAL A 34 9.88 -2.65 3.81
N THR A 35 8.62 -2.99 4.00
CA THR A 35 8.23 -4.22 4.72
C THR A 35 8.74 -5.47 4.01
N GLY A 36 8.64 -5.53 2.67
CA GLY A 36 9.17 -6.64 1.87
C GLY A 36 10.69 -6.77 2.00
N ALA A 37 11.41 -5.65 1.98
CA ALA A 37 12.86 -5.66 2.18
C ALA A 37 13.24 -6.21 3.57
N VAL A 38 12.59 -5.75 4.63
CA VAL A 38 12.88 -6.19 6.01
C VAL A 38 12.51 -7.66 6.20
N ILE A 39 11.34 -8.09 5.74
CA ILE A 39 10.95 -9.51 5.81
C ILE A 39 11.89 -10.37 4.97
N GLY A 40 12.30 -9.92 3.78
CA GLY A 40 13.29 -10.59 2.95
C GLY A 40 14.62 -10.77 3.67
N ALA A 41 15.11 -9.72 4.33
CA ALA A 41 16.33 -9.79 5.13
C ALA A 41 16.22 -10.79 6.32
N ILE A 42 15.07 -10.77 7.03
CA ILE A 42 14.79 -11.71 8.14
C ILE A 42 14.77 -13.16 7.66
N LEU A 43 14.18 -13.40 6.50
CA LEU A 43 14.04 -14.74 5.93
C LEU A 43 15.27 -15.20 5.14
N GLY A 44 16.23 -14.30 4.88
CA GLY A 44 17.51 -14.61 4.24
C GLY A 44 17.54 -14.42 2.72
N ASP A 45 16.52 -13.77 2.13
CA ASP A 45 16.47 -13.42 0.72
C ASP A 45 15.94 -11.98 0.51
N LEU A 46 16.86 -11.04 0.73
CA LEU A 46 16.59 -9.61 0.57
C LEU A 46 16.17 -9.26 -0.86
N GLN A 47 16.76 -9.91 -1.86
CA GLN A 47 16.49 -9.60 -3.26
C GLN A 47 15.05 -9.93 -3.62
N THR A 48 14.59 -11.12 -3.29
CA THR A 48 13.18 -11.52 -3.47
C THR A 48 12.25 -10.61 -2.67
N GLY A 49 12.62 -10.27 -1.42
CA GLY A 49 11.84 -9.36 -0.59
C GLY A 49 11.66 -7.98 -1.21
N LEU A 50 12.71 -7.39 -1.80
CA LEU A 50 12.65 -6.11 -2.50
C LEU A 50 11.78 -6.17 -3.77
N ILE A 51 11.92 -7.23 -4.57
CA ILE A 51 11.15 -7.40 -5.82
C ILE A 51 9.67 -7.54 -5.50
N VAL A 52 9.33 -8.41 -4.55
CA VAL A 52 7.93 -8.68 -4.16
C VAL A 52 7.32 -7.45 -3.48
N GLY A 53 8.05 -6.84 -2.53
CA GLY A 53 7.61 -5.64 -1.83
C GLY A 53 7.37 -4.48 -2.80
N GLY A 54 8.28 -4.24 -3.74
CA GLY A 54 8.12 -3.23 -4.80
C GLY A 54 6.93 -3.53 -5.71
N THR A 55 6.72 -4.78 -6.09
CA THR A 55 5.57 -5.19 -6.92
C THR A 55 4.25 -4.99 -6.16
N TYR A 56 4.21 -5.36 -4.87
CA TYR A 56 3.04 -5.15 -4.02
C TYR A 56 2.78 -3.66 -3.78
N GLN A 57 3.83 -2.84 -3.65
CA GLN A 57 3.71 -1.39 -3.56
C GLN A 57 2.97 -0.79 -4.75
N LEU A 58 3.28 -1.24 -5.97
CA LEU A 58 2.59 -0.78 -7.18
C LEU A 58 1.09 -1.13 -7.17
N MET A 59 0.71 -2.23 -6.54
CA MET A 59 -0.69 -2.61 -6.35
C MET A 59 -1.41 -1.67 -5.37
N THR A 60 -0.70 -1.20 -4.35
CA THR A 60 -1.29 -0.41 -3.26
C THR A 60 -1.18 1.11 -3.47
N ILE A 61 -0.50 1.57 -4.52
CA ILE A 61 -0.19 2.98 -4.75
C ILE A 61 -1.42 3.90 -4.83
N GLY A 62 -2.57 3.38 -5.24
CA GLY A 62 -3.84 4.10 -5.28
C GLY A 62 -4.80 3.77 -4.14
N ASN A 63 -4.37 2.95 -3.19
CA ASN A 63 -5.23 2.49 -2.11
C ASN A 63 -5.40 3.58 -1.05
N MET A 64 -6.48 4.34 -1.18
CA MET A 64 -6.88 5.33 -0.18
C MET A 64 -8.25 4.97 0.38
N PRO A 65 -8.46 5.04 1.71
CA PRO A 65 -9.77 4.84 2.30
C PRO A 65 -10.68 6.02 1.94
N VAL A 66 -11.61 5.80 1.03
CA VAL A 66 -12.55 6.84 0.57
C VAL A 66 -13.99 6.38 0.81
N GLY A 67 -14.79 7.23 1.44
CA GLY A 67 -16.22 6.98 1.65
C GLY A 67 -16.55 5.75 2.49
N GLY A 68 -15.65 5.35 3.40
CA GLY A 68 -15.83 4.16 4.24
C GLY A 68 -15.44 2.83 3.58
N ALA A 69 -15.12 2.85 2.30
CA ALA A 69 -14.53 1.68 1.63
C ALA A 69 -13.04 1.61 1.99
N GLN A 70 -12.64 0.51 2.59
CA GLN A 70 -11.26 0.28 2.95
C GLN A 70 -10.62 -0.72 1.96
N PRO A 71 -9.46 -0.38 1.38
CA PRO A 71 -8.73 -1.30 0.51
C PRO A 71 -8.14 -2.46 1.30
N PRO A 72 -7.71 -3.55 0.62
CA PRO A 72 -6.98 -4.64 1.27
C PRO A 72 -5.76 -4.12 2.04
N ASN A 73 -5.50 -4.66 3.22
CA ASN A 73 -4.44 -4.17 4.10
C ASN A 73 -3.05 -4.36 3.49
N ALA A 74 -2.33 -3.25 3.30
CA ALA A 74 -1.02 -3.25 2.65
C ALA A 74 0.05 -3.96 3.48
N VAL A 75 -0.01 -3.85 4.81
CA VAL A 75 0.97 -4.47 5.73
C VAL A 75 0.89 -5.98 5.66
N VAL A 76 -0.29 -6.54 5.96
CA VAL A 76 -0.49 -7.99 5.95
C VAL A 76 -0.24 -8.56 4.56
N GLY A 77 -0.76 -7.90 3.53
CA GLY A 77 -0.55 -8.34 2.16
C GLY A 77 0.92 -8.33 1.72
N GLY A 78 1.65 -7.26 2.01
CA GLY A 78 3.08 -7.15 1.69
C GLY A 78 3.94 -8.18 2.41
N ILE A 79 3.69 -8.39 3.71
CA ILE A 79 4.37 -9.43 4.51
C ILE A 79 4.08 -10.82 3.91
N MET A 80 2.81 -11.14 3.69
CA MET A 80 2.42 -12.47 3.21
C MET A 80 2.89 -12.75 1.78
N ALA A 81 2.88 -11.75 0.89
CA ALA A 81 3.45 -11.91 -0.45
C ALA A 81 4.93 -12.28 -0.39
N THR A 82 5.70 -11.58 0.45
CA THR A 82 7.14 -11.85 0.63
C THR A 82 7.38 -13.22 1.27
N VAL A 83 6.60 -13.58 2.28
CA VAL A 83 6.66 -14.90 2.93
C VAL A 83 6.40 -16.01 1.92
N PHE A 84 5.34 -15.92 1.12
CA PHE A 84 5.02 -16.96 0.13
C PHE A 84 6.05 -17.07 -0.98
N ALA A 85 6.57 -15.94 -1.48
CA ALA A 85 7.63 -15.98 -2.49
C ALA A 85 8.87 -16.71 -1.98
N ILE A 86 9.32 -16.40 -0.76
CA ILE A 86 10.55 -16.98 -0.19
C ILE A 86 10.32 -18.41 0.31
N SER A 87 9.21 -18.70 1.01
CA SER A 87 8.98 -20.00 1.63
C SER A 87 8.62 -21.09 0.63
N SER A 88 7.85 -20.73 -0.39
CA SER A 88 7.31 -21.68 -1.38
C SER A 88 8.00 -21.57 -2.74
N GLY A 89 8.96 -20.63 -2.91
CA GLY A 89 9.66 -20.40 -4.18
C GLY A 89 8.71 -19.99 -5.32
N LEU A 90 7.60 -19.35 -4.99
CA LEU A 90 6.61 -18.92 -5.97
C LEU A 90 7.12 -17.72 -6.76
N ASP A 91 6.71 -17.65 -8.03
CA ASP A 91 6.86 -16.44 -8.82
C ASP A 91 6.22 -15.23 -8.12
N THR A 92 6.82 -14.05 -8.29
CA THR A 92 6.39 -12.81 -7.66
C THR A 92 4.90 -12.53 -7.85
N SER A 93 4.39 -12.70 -9.08
CA SER A 93 2.99 -12.43 -9.39
C SER A 93 2.04 -13.42 -8.71
N ALA A 94 2.42 -14.71 -8.65
CA ALA A 94 1.66 -15.73 -7.95
C ALA A 94 1.65 -15.49 -6.44
N ALA A 95 2.79 -15.12 -5.85
CA ALA A 95 2.91 -14.78 -4.43
C ALA A 95 2.04 -13.56 -4.07
N VAL A 96 2.05 -12.51 -4.89
CA VAL A 96 1.19 -11.33 -4.74
C VAL A 96 -0.28 -11.72 -4.83
N GLY A 97 -0.67 -12.55 -5.79
CA GLY A 97 -2.05 -13.03 -5.92
C GLY A 97 -2.53 -13.82 -4.71
N LEU A 98 -1.68 -14.71 -4.17
CA LEU A 98 -1.95 -15.48 -2.95
C LEU A 98 -2.06 -14.61 -1.69
N ALA A 99 -1.38 -13.48 -1.66
CA ALA A 99 -1.41 -12.57 -0.53
C ALA A 99 -2.72 -11.77 -0.41
N VAL A 100 -3.47 -11.60 -1.50
CA VAL A 100 -4.71 -10.82 -1.52
C VAL A 100 -5.74 -11.28 -0.50
N PRO A 101 -6.08 -12.58 -0.37
CA PRO A 101 -6.99 -13.05 0.67
C PRO A 101 -6.52 -12.70 2.10
N PHE A 102 -5.21 -12.77 2.35
CA PHE A 102 -4.65 -12.41 3.66
C PHE A 102 -4.73 -10.90 3.92
N ALA A 103 -4.52 -10.09 2.89
CA ALA A 103 -4.72 -8.64 2.97
C ALA A 103 -6.17 -8.28 3.31
N LEU A 104 -7.14 -9.00 2.76
CA LEU A 104 -8.56 -8.85 3.10
C LEU A 104 -8.83 -9.26 4.55
N ILE A 105 -8.27 -10.38 5.00
CA ILE A 105 -8.36 -10.80 6.41
C ILE A 105 -7.79 -9.71 7.32
N GLY A 106 -6.59 -9.19 7.01
CA GLY A 106 -5.98 -8.09 7.74
C GLY A 106 -6.89 -6.86 7.81
N GLN A 107 -7.54 -6.51 6.71
CA GLN A 107 -8.47 -5.39 6.65
C GLN A 107 -9.72 -5.62 7.52
N TYR A 108 -10.33 -6.80 7.46
CA TYR A 108 -11.45 -7.14 8.34
C TYR A 108 -11.07 -7.11 9.82
N MET A 109 -9.85 -7.55 10.16
CA MET A 109 -9.36 -7.50 11.54
C MET A 109 -9.22 -6.06 12.04
N VAL A 110 -8.75 -5.13 11.22
CA VAL A 110 -8.72 -3.69 11.55
C VAL A 110 -10.14 -3.17 11.82
N THR A 111 -11.08 -3.50 10.94
CA THR A 111 -12.48 -3.09 11.08
C THR A 111 -13.11 -3.61 12.36
N ILE A 112 -12.88 -4.88 12.69
CA ILE A 112 -13.35 -5.51 13.93
C ILE A 112 -12.73 -4.80 15.14
N LEU A 113 -11.42 -4.55 15.12
CA LEU A 113 -10.73 -3.87 16.21
C LEU A 113 -11.32 -2.47 16.46
N PHE A 114 -11.49 -1.67 15.42
CA PHE A 114 -12.09 -0.34 15.54
C PHE A 114 -13.53 -0.39 16.07
N THR A 115 -14.30 -1.39 15.62
CA THR A 115 -15.67 -1.61 16.14
C THR A 115 -15.65 -1.95 17.63
N VAL A 116 -14.74 -2.83 18.06
CA VAL A 116 -14.59 -3.21 19.47
C VAL A 116 -14.08 -2.04 20.33
N MET A 117 -13.22 -1.17 19.75
CA MET A 117 -12.70 0.01 20.43
C MET A 117 -13.70 1.18 20.47
N SER A 118 -14.71 1.20 19.59
CA SER A 118 -15.69 2.29 19.50
C SER A 118 -16.38 2.65 20.85
N PRO A 119 -16.82 1.70 21.70
CA PRO A 119 -17.39 2.03 22.99
C PRO A 119 -16.43 2.74 23.96
N LEU A 120 -15.11 2.56 23.77
CA LEU A 120 -14.09 3.23 24.60
C LEU A 120 -13.99 4.73 24.29
N MET A 121 -14.56 5.20 23.20
CA MET A 121 -14.58 6.63 22.86
C MET A 121 -15.38 7.44 23.90
N SER A 122 -16.49 6.89 24.40
CA SER A 122 -17.25 7.55 25.49
C SER A 122 -16.44 7.65 26.81
N THR A 123 -15.50 6.73 27.02
CA THR A 123 -14.57 6.79 28.15
C THR A 123 -13.49 7.84 27.90
N ALA A 124 -13.01 7.96 26.66
CA ALA A 124 -12.07 9.01 26.27
C ALA A 124 -12.69 10.41 26.44
N ASP A 125 -13.96 10.59 26.07
CA ASP A 125 -14.69 11.85 26.28
C ASP A 125 -14.72 12.25 27.75
N LYS A 126 -15.08 11.31 28.64
CA LYS A 126 -15.07 11.54 30.09
C LYS A 126 -13.67 11.86 30.64
N MET A 127 -12.62 11.22 30.13
CA MET A 127 -11.24 11.55 30.50
C MET A 127 -10.87 12.95 30.03
N ALA A 128 -11.33 13.36 28.85
CA ALA A 128 -11.12 14.71 28.31
C ALA A 128 -11.85 15.77 29.17
N GLU A 129 -13.11 15.54 29.54
CA GLU A 129 -13.89 16.40 30.41
C GLU A 129 -13.21 16.61 31.78
N ASN A 130 -12.55 15.57 32.30
CA ASN A 130 -11.83 15.61 33.58
C ASN A 130 -10.36 16.05 33.43
N ALA A 131 -9.92 16.44 32.24
CA ALA A 131 -8.53 16.75 31.94
C ALA A 131 -7.53 15.64 32.31
N ASP A 132 -7.96 14.35 32.27
CA ASP A 132 -7.11 13.20 32.57
C ASP A 132 -6.26 12.82 31.32
N THR A 133 -5.20 13.57 31.12
CA THR A 133 -4.25 13.36 30.03
C THR A 133 -3.56 11.99 30.08
N LYS A 134 -3.32 11.49 31.33
CA LYS A 134 -2.66 10.17 31.49
C LYS A 134 -3.61 9.03 31.10
N GLY A 135 -4.90 9.17 31.40
CA GLY A 135 -5.92 8.21 30.99
C GLY A 135 -6.01 8.12 29.46
N ILE A 136 -6.06 9.24 28.76
CA ILE A 136 -6.09 9.32 27.29
C ILE A 136 -4.85 8.65 26.69
N VAL A 137 -3.66 8.96 27.18
CA VAL A 137 -2.41 8.35 26.71
C VAL A 137 -2.40 6.83 26.91
N ARG A 138 -2.89 6.34 28.07
CA ARG A 138 -2.99 4.89 28.33
C ARG A 138 -3.96 4.21 27.36
N LEU A 139 -5.09 4.84 27.08
CA LEU A 139 -6.08 4.33 26.15
C LEU A 139 -5.48 4.23 24.73
N ASN A 140 -4.73 5.24 24.30
CA ASN A 140 -4.04 5.22 23.00
C ASN A 140 -3.03 4.07 22.93
N TYR A 141 -2.14 3.92 23.93
CA TYR A 141 -1.19 2.79 23.96
C TYR A 141 -1.88 1.43 23.98
N LEU A 142 -3.04 1.31 24.63
CA LEU A 142 -3.81 0.08 24.60
C LEU A 142 -4.33 -0.23 23.19
N ALA A 143 -4.86 0.77 22.50
CA ALA A 143 -5.35 0.61 21.13
C ALA A 143 -4.21 0.24 20.15
N MET A 144 -3.08 0.96 20.24
CA MET A 144 -1.88 0.66 19.45
C MET A 144 -1.35 -0.76 19.72
N GLY A 145 -1.25 -1.15 21.00
CA GLY A 145 -0.81 -2.48 21.41
C GLY A 145 -1.73 -3.58 20.92
N ALA A 146 -3.05 -3.37 20.98
CA ALA A 146 -4.03 -4.32 20.47
C ALA A 146 -3.91 -4.48 18.94
N LEU A 147 -3.73 -3.37 18.19
CA LEU A 147 -3.53 -3.39 16.75
C LEU A 147 -2.25 -4.14 16.37
N GLY A 148 -1.12 -3.77 17.00
CA GLY A 148 0.16 -4.40 16.74
C GLY A 148 0.16 -5.90 17.05
N LEU A 149 -0.44 -6.30 18.19
CA LEU A 149 -0.56 -7.71 18.57
C LEU A 149 -1.42 -8.49 17.57
N LEU A 150 -2.51 -7.93 17.12
CA LEU A 150 -3.40 -8.56 16.15
C LEU A 150 -2.68 -8.85 14.83
N PHE A 151 -1.92 -7.88 14.30
CA PHE A 151 -1.14 -8.06 13.08
C PHE A 151 -0.02 -9.08 13.28
N ALA A 152 0.68 -9.03 14.40
CA ALA A 152 1.72 -10.02 14.72
C ALA A 152 1.14 -11.45 14.72
N ILE A 153 -0.03 -11.66 15.33
CA ILE A 153 -0.70 -12.97 15.35
C ILE A 153 -1.06 -13.41 13.93
N VAL A 154 -1.68 -12.55 13.13
CA VAL A 154 -2.10 -12.88 11.76
C VAL A 154 -0.89 -13.20 10.88
N CYS A 155 0.17 -12.39 10.93
CA CYS A 155 1.37 -12.60 10.11
C CYS A 155 2.15 -13.83 10.55
N VAL A 156 2.26 -14.10 11.85
CA VAL A 156 2.91 -15.33 12.34
C VAL A 156 2.08 -16.57 11.99
N ALA A 157 0.76 -16.51 12.15
CA ALA A 157 -0.12 -17.61 11.73
C ALA A 157 0.00 -17.87 10.22
N GLY A 158 0.08 -16.80 9.41
CA GLY A 158 0.32 -16.91 7.98
C GLY A 158 1.69 -17.46 7.63
N LEU A 159 2.75 -17.06 8.34
CA LEU A 159 4.11 -17.59 8.18
C LEU A 159 4.18 -19.08 8.48
N LEU A 160 3.61 -19.51 9.61
CA LEU A 160 3.58 -20.92 10.01
C LEU A 160 2.65 -21.73 9.10
N GLY A 161 1.48 -21.20 8.77
CA GLY A 161 0.56 -21.81 7.82
C GLY A 161 1.15 -21.90 6.42
N GLY A 162 1.81 -20.86 5.94
CA GLY A 162 2.50 -20.84 4.65
C GLY A 162 3.61 -21.86 4.54
N SER A 163 4.38 -22.06 5.60
CA SER A 163 5.43 -23.10 5.63
C SER A 163 4.85 -24.52 5.63
N ALA A 164 3.75 -24.75 6.35
CA ALA A 164 3.05 -26.05 6.36
C ALA A 164 2.32 -26.33 5.04
N LEU A 165 1.84 -25.29 4.37
CA LEU A 165 1.16 -25.37 3.07
C LEU A 165 2.14 -25.42 1.89
N GLY A 166 3.43 -25.15 2.11
CA GLY A 166 4.44 -25.08 1.04
C GLY A 166 4.48 -26.32 0.17
N GLU A 167 4.52 -27.51 0.78
CA GLU A 167 4.47 -28.78 0.07
C GLU A 167 3.12 -29.00 -0.64
N THR A 168 2.02 -28.62 0.02
CA THR A 168 0.68 -28.71 -0.55
C THR A 168 0.50 -27.73 -1.70
N LEU A 169 1.04 -26.51 -1.60
CA LEU A 169 1.02 -25.51 -2.67
C LEU A 169 1.86 -25.95 -3.87
N THR A 170 3.00 -26.59 -3.63
CA THR A 170 3.81 -27.17 -4.70
C THR A 170 3.08 -28.32 -5.40
N ALA A 171 2.46 -29.22 -4.64
CA ALA A 171 1.65 -30.30 -5.18
C ALA A 171 0.41 -29.82 -5.96
N ILE A 172 -0.24 -28.76 -5.46
CA ILE A 172 -1.34 -28.09 -6.17
C ILE A 172 -0.84 -27.41 -7.45
N SER A 173 0.33 -26.78 -7.39
CA SER A 173 0.97 -26.13 -8.54
C SER A 173 1.23 -27.12 -9.69
N GLU A 174 1.72 -28.30 -9.36
CA GLU A 174 1.95 -29.34 -10.34
C GLU A 174 0.66 -29.96 -10.89
N LYS A 175 -0.31 -30.22 -10.01
CA LYS A 175 -1.55 -30.93 -10.38
C LYS A 175 -2.61 -29.99 -11.00
N TYR A 176 -2.60 -28.72 -10.61
CA TYR A 176 -3.58 -27.73 -11.04
C TYR A 176 -2.89 -26.46 -11.57
N ALA A 177 -1.99 -26.64 -12.53
CA ALA A 177 -1.20 -25.54 -13.12
C ALA A 177 -2.07 -24.37 -13.60
N TRP A 178 -3.31 -24.62 -14.02
CA TRP A 178 -4.25 -23.57 -14.43
C TRP A 178 -4.64 -22.62 -13.30
N ILE A 179 -4.74 -23.11 -12.04
CA ILE A 179 -5.01 -22.27 -10.86
C ILE A 179 -3.84 -21.35 -10.62
N MET A 180 -2.61 -21.89 -10.66
CA MET A 180 -1.40 -21.07 -10.45
C MET A 180 -1.20 -20.05 -11.56
N THR A 181 -1.47 -20.43 -12.82
CA THR A 181 -1.45 -19.49 -13.95
C THR A 181 -2.51 -18.39 -13.77
N GLY A 182 -3.73 -18.75 -13.37
CA GLY A 182 -4.78 -17.79 -13.10
C GLY A 182 -4.41 -16.82 -11.96
N LEU A 183 -3.83 -17.34 -10.88
CA LEU A 183 -3.39 -16.56 -9.73
C LEU A 183 -2.23 -15.62 -10.08
N SER A 184 -1.23 -16.11 -10.83
CA SER A 184 -0.11 -15.33 -11.34
C SER A 184 -0.60 -14.21 -12.26
N THR A 185 -1.54 -14.52 -13.16
CA THR A 185 -2.14 -13.53 -14.05
C THR A 185 -2.90 -12.47 -13.25
N ALA A 186 -3.74 -12.89 -12.29
CA ALA A 186 -4.49 -11.97 -11.42
C ALA A 186 -3.54 -11.08 -10.60
N GLY A 187 -2.52 -11.67 -9.96
CA GLY A 187 -1.49 -10.93 -9.23
C GLY A 187 -0.74 -9.93 -10.11
N GLY A 188 -0.38 -10.33 -11.33
CA GLY A 188 0.26 -9.45 -12.30
C GLY A 188 -0.62 -8.27 -12.75
N MET A 189 -1.96 -8.45 -12.76
CA MET A 189 -2.91 -7.38 -13.09
C MET A 189 -3.13 -6.38 -11.94
N MET A 190 -2.89 -6.78 -10.69
CA MET A 190 -3.20 -5.95 -9.52
C MET A 190 -2.48 -4.60 -9.53
N ARG A 191 -1.23 -4.53 -10.01
CA ARG A 191 -0.50 -3.26 -10.17
C ARG A 191 -1.23 -2.27 -11.07
N PHE A 192 -1.88 -2.73 -12.13
CA PHE A 192 -2.66 -1.86 -13.02
C PHE A 192 -3.94 -1.38 -12.36
N VAL A 193 -4.53 -2.17 -11.46
CA VAL A 193 -5.68 -1.76 -10.63
C VAL A 193 -5.27 -0.62 -9.70
N GLY A 194 -4.09 -0.71 -9.03
CA GLY A 194 -3.56 0.35 -8.19
C GLY A 194 -3.39 1.67 -8.95
N PHE A 195 -2.75 1.64 -10.12
CA PHE A 195 -2.63 2.82 -10.98
C PHE A 195 -3.97 3.33 -11.51
N ALA A 196 -4.93 2.46 -11.83
CA ALA A 196 -6.26 2.88 -12.27
C ALA A 196 -7.04 3.60 -11.17
N ILE A 197 -6.90 3.16 -9.91
CA ILE A 197 -7.51 3.84 -8.75
C ILE A 197 -6.86 5.22 -8.56
N LEU A 198 -5.54 5.31 -8.60
CA LEU A 198 -4.82 6.58 -8.52
C LEU A 198 -5.26 7.54 -9.63
N LEU A 199 -5.31 7.05 -10.87
CA LEU A 199 -5.79 7.83 -12.01
C LEU A 199 -7.21 8.34 -11.79
N ARG A 200 -8.13 7.50 -11.31
CA ARG A 200 -9.52 7.89 -11.03
C ARG A 200 -9.62 9.02 -10.00
N ILE A 201 -8.71 9.08 -9.04
CA ILE A 201 -8.68 10.15 -8.03
C ILE A 201 -8.09 11.44 -8.61
N MET A 202 -7.04 11.33 -9.42
CA MET A 202 -6.28 12.48 -9.92
C MET A 202 -6.85 13.07 -11.22
N LEU A 203 -7.57 12.29 -12.03
CA LEU A 203 -8.03 12.68 -13.34
C LEU A 203 -9.31 13.52 -13.24
N SER A 204 -9.19 14.83 -13.39
CA SER A 204 -10.31 15.73 -13.61
C SER A 204 -10.71 15.77 -15.09
N ASN A 205 -11.91 16.31 -15.38
CA ASN A 205 -12.42 16.35 -16.75
C ASN A 205 -11.54 17.14 -17.73
N ASP A 206 -10.78 18.09 -17.23
CA ASP A 206 -9.89 18.95 -18.03
C ASP A 206 -8.58 18.25 -18.42
N LEU A 207 -8.23 17.16 -17.73
CA LEU A 207 -6.94 16.47 -17.88
C LEU A 207 -6.99 15.29 -18.86
N TRP A 208 -8.17 14.93 -19.40
CA TRP A 208 -8.29 13.81 -20.33
C TRP A 208 -7.39 13.93 -21.57
N GLY A 209 -7.25 15.14 -22.10
CA GLY A 209 -6.38 15.39 -23.26
C GLY A 209 -4.92 15.10 -22.94
N ILE A 210 -4.44 15.52 -21.75
CA ILE A 210 -3.08 15.27 -21.28
C ILE A 210 -2.86 13.78 -21.02
N TYR A 211 -3.87 13.10 -20.44
CA TYR A 211 -3.83 11.65 -20.22
C TYR A 211 -3.64 10.88 -21.53
N PHE A 212 -4.46 11.16 -22.57
CA PHE A 212 -4.33 10.47 -23.84
C PHE A 212 -3.00 10.79 -24.54
N ALA A 213 -2.52 12.02 -24.46
CA ALA A 213 -1.20 12.38 -24.97
C ALA A 213 -0.08 11.62 -24.28
N GLY A 214 -0.12 11.54 -22.94
CA GLY A 214 0.82 10.75 -22.15
C GLY A 214 0.77 9.27 -22.45
N PHE A 215 -0.43 8.70 -22.61
CA PHE A 215 -0.63 7.31 -22.99
C PHE A 215 -0.03 6.99 -24.37
N ALA A 216 -0.29 7.85 -25.35
CA ALA A 216 0.27 7.69 -26.70
C ALA A 216 1.80 7.78 -26.68
N LEU A 217 2.36 8.76 -25.97
CA LEU A 217 3.81 8.92 -25.78
C LEU A 217 4.41 7.66 -25.11
N ALA A 218 3.81 7.17 -24.03
CA ALA A 218 4.26 5.97 -23.34
C ALA A 218 4.29 4.75 -24.26
N THR A 219 3.24 4.61 -25.08
CA THR A 219 3.14 3.50 -26.03
C THR A 219 4.22 3.59 -27.09
N ILE A 220 4.43 4.77 -27.70
CA ILE A 220 5.44 4.97 -28.74
C ILE A 220 6.85 4.73 -28.21
N ILE A 221 7.19 5.34 -27.05
CA ILE A 221 8.52 5.21 -26.45
C ILE A 221 8.76 3.76 -25.99
N GLY A 222 7.74 3.08 -25.46
CA GLY A 222 7.82 1.69 -25.03
C GLY A 222 8.13 0.69 -26.14
N TYR A 223 7.84 1.04 -27.41
CA TYR A 223 8.21 0.22 -28.58
C TYR A 223 9.67 0.41 -29.01
N ILE A 224 10.38 1.39 -28.48
CA ILE A 224 11.80 1.66 -28.80
C ILE A 224 12.65 1.00 -27.71
N PRO A 225 13.36 -0.12 -28.00
CA PRO A 225 14.09 -0.89 -26.98
C PRO A 225 15.11 -0.05 -26.22
N GLU A 226 15.80 0.87 -26.89
CA GLU A 226 16.85 1.72 -26.31
C GLU A 226 16.28 2.76 -25.34
N LEU A 227 15.02 3.14 -25.50
CA LEU A 227 14.35 4.17 -24.69
C LEU A 227 13.39 3.58 -23.66
N SER A 228 13.02 2.30 -23.79
CA SER A 228 12.02 1.65 -22.92
C SER A 228 12.38 1.74 -21.42
N GLY A 229 13.67 1.61 -21.08
CA GLY A 229 14.16 1.76 -19.72
C GLY A 229 14.05 3.18 -19.14
N SER A 230 14.03 4.20 -20.01
CA SER A 230 13.95 5.62 -19.62
C SER A 230 12.57 6.24 -19.91
N ALA A 231 11.63 5.46 -20.43
CA ALA A 231 10.32 5.96 -20.87
C ALA A 231 9.56 6.71 -19.76
N LEU A 232 9.50 6.14 -18.57
CA LEU A 232 8.86 6.75 -17.41
C LEU A 232 9.50 8.10 -17.03
N LEU A 233 10.81 8.16 -17.05
CA LEU A 233 11.56 9.39 -16.72
C LEU A 233 11.29 10.49 -17.73
N LEU A 234 11.33 10.17 -19.02
CA LEU A 234 11.04 11.13 -20.10
C LEU A 234 9.61 11.69 -19.99
N ILE A 235 8.62 10.81 -19.79
CA ILE A 235 7.23 11.22 -19.64
C ILE A 235 7.01 12.04 -18.38
N ALA A 236 7.68 11.69 -17.26
CA ALA A 236 7.63 12.47 -16.03
C ALA A 236 8.15 13.89 -16.23
N PHE A 237 9.27 14.10 -16.92
CA PHE A 237 9.79 15.43 -17.21
C PHE A 237 8.88 16.24 -18.14
N VAL A 238 8.27 15.60 -19.13
CA VAL A 238 7.26 16.26 -19.98
C VAL A 238 6.05 16.68 -19.13
N GLY A 239 5.57 15.80 -18.24
CA GLY A 239 4.47 16.12 -17.33
C GLY A 239 4.78 17.28 -16.39
N ILE A 240 5.99 17.30 -15.80
CA ILE A 240 6.46 18.40 -14.95
C ILE A 240 6.53 19.70 -15.75
N ALA A 241 7.06 19.67 -16.96
CA ALA A 241 7.15 20.86 -17.81
C ALA A 241 5.76 21.44 -18.12
N ILE A 242 4.79 20.59 -18.45
CA ILE A 242 3.40 21.01 -18.68
C ILE A 242 2.78 21.59 -17.41
N ALA A 243 2.98 20.95 -16.26
CA ALA A 243 2.46 21.42 -14.99
C ALA A 243 3.04 22.78 -14.58
N LEU A 244 4.33 22.97 -14.76
CA LEU A 244 5.00 24.25 -14.49
C LEU A 244 4.50 25.37 -15.44
N TYR A 245 4.30 25.04 -16.70
CA TYR A 245 3.76 26.00 -17.68
C TYR A 245 2.33 26.41 -17.33
N ASP A 246 1.46 25.46 -17.01
CA ASP A 246 0.09 25.75 -16.59
C ASP A 246 0.05 26.58 -15.31
N PHE A 247 0.87 26.23 -14.31
CA PHE A 247 0.98 27.00 -13.07
C PHE A 247 1.42 28.46 -13.34
N GLN A 248 2.48 28.66 -14.12
CA GLN A 248 2.95 30.01 -14.47
C GLN A 248 1.88 30.81 -15.21
N THR A 249 1.17 30.17 -16.14
CA THR A 249 0.10 30.81 -16.92
C THR A 249 -1.04 31.23 -16.01
N ARG A 250 -1.49 30.37 -15.11
CA ARG A 250 -2.57 30.68 -14.14
C ARG A 250 -2.17 31.82 -13.19
N VAL A 251 -0.92 31.80 -12.70
CA VAL A 251 -0.40 32.88 -11.85
C VAL A 251 -0.36 34.20 -12.61
N ALA A 252 0.11 34.23 -13.86
CA ALA A 252 0.15 35.42 -14.69
C ALA A 252 -1.26 35.99 -14.98
N ILE A 253 -2.23 35.09 -15.27
CA ILE A 253 -3.63 35.52 -15.48
C ILE A 253 -4.20 36.12 -14.20
N LYS A 254 -3.97 35.51 -13.04
CA LYS A 254 -4.45 36.01 -11.75
C LYS A 254 -3.82 37.36 -11.37
N GLN A 255 -2.56 37.57 -11.64
CA GLN A 255 -1.87 38.85 -11.43
C GLN A 255 -2.43 39.95 -12.35
N ASN A 256 -2.68 39.64 -13.62
CA ASN A 256 -3.24 40.57 -14.58
C ASN A 256 -4.72 40.92 -14.27
N ALA A 257 -5.49 39.95 -13.78
CA ALA A 257 -6.86 40.20 -13.34
C ALA A 257 -6.94 41.04 -12.06
N GLY A 258 -5.98 40.88 -11.13
CA GLY A 258 -5.88 41.70 -9.94
C GLY A 258 -5.45 43.13 -10.19
N ASN A 259 -4.80 43.44 -11.32
CA ASN A 259 -4.34 44.78 -11.69
C ASN A 259 -5.37 45.57 -12.51
N GLY A 260 -6.48 44.94 -12.93
CA GLY A 260 -7.54 45.54 -13.73
C GLY A 260 -8.83 45.89 -12.99
N GLY A 261 -8.92 45.66 -11.68
CA GLY A 261 -10.12 45.86 -10.88
C GLY A 261 -9.89 46.67 -9.62
N ASN A 262 -10.07 48.00 -9.73
CA ASN A 262 -10.33 48.84 -8.56
C ASN A 262 -11.78 48.58 -8.10
N GLY A 263 -11.97 47.94 -6.97
CA GLY A 263 -13.23 47.94 -6.22
C GLY A 263 -14.04 46.65 -6.29
N GLY A 264 -14.17 45.99 -5.14
CA GLY A 264 -15.29 45.07 -4.86
C GLY A 264 -14.89 43.79 -4.14
N GLU A 265 -15.01 43.86 -2.82
CA GLU A 265 -15.33 42.79 -1.87
C GLU A 265 -14.50 41.50 -1.83
N GLU A 266 -13.70 41.44 -0.75
CA GLU A 266 -13.24 40.22 -0.10
C GLU A 266 -14.48 39.41 0.35
N ASP A 267 -14.69 38.28 -0.29
CA ASP A 267 -15.39 37.17 0.37
C ASP A 267 -14.36 36.06 0.59
N GLY A 268 -13.92 36.00 1.85
CA GLY A 268 -13.08 34.93 2.35
C GLY A 268 -13.87 33.62 2.45
N ILE A 269 -13.26 32.59 1.94
CA ILE A 269 -13.23 31.26 2.59
C ILE A 269 -11.84 30.69 2.34
#